data_9fdc96a6e91690d6775f9a3b98877658
#
_entry.id   9fdc96a6e91690d6775f9a3b98877658
#
_cell.length_a   1.000
_cell.length_b   1.000
_cell.length_c   1.000
_cell.angle_alpha   90.00
_cell.angle_beta   90.00
_cell.angle_gamma   90.00
#
_symmetry.space_group_name_H-M   'P 1'
#
loop_
_entity.id
_entity.type
_entity.pdbx_description
1 polymer ?
#
loop_
_entity_poly.entity_id
_entity_poly.type
_entity_poly.pdbx_seq_one_letter_code
_entity_poly.pdbx_strand_id
1 'polypeptide(L)'
;MNQSKAYGGVVDCALRKRKETENNMFIKETVKGMRDILPAEMEVREYLLARLKAVYTSFGYTPIETPCMERIENLTNKQGGENEKLIFKVLKRGEKLAEAAETADPDDLCDAGMRYDLTVPLSRYYANNAGSLPAPFKALQVGSVWRADRPQKGRFRQFTQCD
;
A
#
# COMPACT_ATOMS: atom_id res chain seq x y z
N MET A 1 -8.56 -34.52 0.90
CA MET A 1 -7.15 -34.61 0.43
C MET A 1 -6.46 -33.29 0.67
N ASN A 2 -5.52 -33.32 1.44
CA ASN A 2 -4.79 -32.54 2.43
C ASN A 2 -4.22 -31.19 1.90
N GLN A 3 -4.92 -30.08 2.13
CA GLN A 3 -4.39 -28.70 1.87
C GLN A 3 -3.47 -28.20 3.00
N SER A 4 -3.50 -28.79 4.18
CA SER A 4 -2.64 -28.42 5.33
C SER A 4 -1.13 -28.60 5.08
N LYS A 5 -0.74 -29.44 4.11
CA LYS A 5 0.66 -29.65 3.73
C LYS A 5 1.26 -28.52 2.86
N ALA A 6 0.44 -27.71 2.19
CA ALA A 6 0.94 -26.67 1.30
C ALA A 6 1.49 -25.44 2.06
N TYR A 7 0.87 -25.07 3.16
CA TYR A 7 1.28 -23.87 3.93
C TYR A 7 2.43 -24.15 4.91
N GLY A 8 2.48 -25.33 5.50
CA GLY A 8 3.64 -25.76 6.28
C GLY A 8 4.95 -25.78 5.46
N GLY A 9 4.85 -26.12 4.17
CA GLY A 9 5.99 -26.11 3.25
C GLY A 9 6.54 -24.72 2.91
N VAL A 10 5.69 -23.70 2.86
CA VAL A 10 6.11 -22.31 2.53
C VAL A 10 6.83 -21.67 3.71
N VAL A 11 6.35 -21.87 4.94
CA VAL A 11 6.98 -21.36 6.16
C VAL A 11 8.30 -22.09 6.41
N ASP A 12 8.33 -23.41 6.21
CA ASP A 12 9.53 -24.23 6.40
C ASP A 12 10.59 -23.95 5.31
N CYS A 13 10.17 -23.66 4.07
CA CYS A 13 11.06 -23.23 2.99
C CYS A 13 11.68 -21.86 3.27
N ALA A 14 10.91 -20.91 3.83
CA ALA A 14 11.43 -19.60 4.22
C ALA A 14 12.40 -19.69 5.41
N LEU A 15 12.15 -20.59 6.37
CA LEU A 15 13.02 -20.82 7.51
C LEU A 15 14.28 -21.61 7.14
N ARG A 16 14.20 -22.58 6.20
CA ARG A 16 15.38 -23.33 5.70
C ARG A 16 16.30 -22.44 4.88
N LYS A 17 15.78 -21.61 3.98
CA LYS A 17 16.60 -20.63 3.23
C LYS A 17 17.31 -19.63 4.13
N ARG A 18 16.80 -19.34 5.33
CA ARG A 18 17.47 -18.48 6.31
C ARG A 18 18.71 -19.15 6.94
N LYS A 19 18.80 -20.47 6.98
CA LYS A 19 19.95 -21.21 7.54
C LYS A 19 21.11 -21.41 6.56
N GLU A 20 20.87 -21.28 5.26
CA GLU A 20 21.88 -21.52 4.22
C GLU A 20 22.60 -20.25 3.73
N THR A 21 22.19 -19.05 4.17
CA THR A 21 22.83 -17.77 3.81
C THR A 21 23.47 -17.10 5.02
N GLU A 22 24.40 -17.78 5.68
CA GLU A 22 25.38 -17.15 6.61
C GLU A 22 26.51 -16.41 5.86
N ASN A 23 26.28 -15.99 4.63
CA ASN A 23 27.04 -14.89 4.04
C ASN A 23 26.14 -13.66 4.07
N ASN A 24 26.41 -12.76 5.01
CA ASN A 24 25.74 -11.50 5.28
C ASN A 24 25.93 -10.51 4.11
N MET A 25 25.53 -10.94 2.89
CA MET A 25 25.60 -10.10 1.70
C MET A 25 24.35 -9.25 1.66
N PHE A 26 24.54 -7.94 1.86
CA PHE A 26 23.46 -6.95 1.74
C PHE A 26 22.85 -7.01 0.34
N ILE A 27 21.55 -7.28 0.26
CA ILE A 27 20.81 -7.32 -1.00
C ILE A 27 20.61 -5.87 -1.47
N LYS A 28 21.19 -5.51 -2.61
CA LYS A 28 21.16 -4.14 -3.17
C LYS A 28 19.94 -3.87 -4.03
N GLU A 29 19.26 -4.92 -4.50
CA GLU A 29 18.08 -4.79 -5.35
C GLU A 29 16.88 -4.33 -4.52
N THR A 30 16.10 -3.41 -5.11
CA THR A 30 14.80 -3.03 -4.58
C THR A 30 13.77 -4.15 -4.77
N VAL A 31 12.65 -4.07 -4.06
CA VAL A 31 11.52 -4.98 -4.29
C VAL A 31 11.07 -4.87 -5.75
N LYS A 32 10.84 -6.01 -6.39
CA LYS A 32 10.46 -6.07 -7.80
C LYS A 32 9.28 -5.16 -8.13
N GLY A 33 9.49 -4.26 -9.09
CA GLY A 33 8.49 -3.27 -9.50
C GLY A 33 8.49 -1.99 -8.68
N MET A 34 9.45 -1.84 -7.76
CA MET A 34 9.76 -0.59 -7.05
C MET A 34 11.13 -0.10 -7.49
N ARG A 35 11.43 1.18 -7.29
CA ARG A 35 12.72 1.75 -7.63
C ARG A 35 13.07 2.91 -6.72
N ASP A 36 14.34 3.20 -6.61
CA ASP A 36 14.84 4.43 -6.03
C ASP A 36 14.66 5.58 -7.03
N ILE A 37 14.47 6.78 -6.51
CA ILE A 37 14.44 8.02 -7.27
C ILE A 37 15.73 8.76 -6.95
N LEU A 38 16.59 8.92 -7.95
CA LEU A 38 17.87 9.58 -7.76
C LEU A 38 17.74 11.11 -7.69
N PRO A 39 18.72 11.83 -7.11
CA PRO A 39 18.63 13.27 -6.86
C PRO A 39 18.17 14.10 -8.05
N ALA A 40 18.75 13.89 -9.23
CA ALA A 40 18.38 14.65 -10.44
C ALA A 40 16.91 14.47 -10.86
N GLU A 41 16.39 13.24 -10.72
CA GLU A 41 14.97 12.98 -10.97
C GLU A 41 14.10 13.57 -9.85
N MET A 42 14.59 13.54 -8.61
CA MET A 42 13.88 14.09 -7.46
C MET A 42 13.73 15.62 -7.56
N GLU A 43 14.73 16.34 -8.05
CA GLU A 43 14.65 17.79 -8.30
C GLU A 43 13.53 18.14 -9.27
N VAL A 44 13.46 17.43 -10.40
CA VAL A 44 12.38 17.62 -11.39
C VAL A 44 11.01 17.32 -10.78
N ARG A 45 10.92 16.25 -10.00
CA ARG A 45 9.70 15.83 -9.33
C ARG A 45 9.21 16.89 -8.34
N GLU A 46 10.09 17.40 -7.47
CA GLU A 46 9.75 18.42 -6.49
C GLU A 46 9.33 19.73 -7.19
N TYR A 47 9.99 20.13 -8.25
CA TYR A 47 9.58 21.27 -9.06
C TYR A 47 8.15 21.13 -9.60
N LEU A 48 7.84 19.96 -10.20
CA LEU A 48 6.50 19.69 -10.73
C LEU A 48 5.43 19.68 -9.63
N LEU A 49 5.71 19.02 -8.51
CA LEU A 49 4.78 18.95 -7.39
C LEU A 49 4.54 20.33 -6.78
N ALA A 50 5.56 21.17 -6.67
CA ALA A 50 5.41 22.55 -6.20
C ALA A 50 4.50 23.37 -7.12
N ARG A 51 4.64 23.20 -8.44
CA ARG A 51 3.77 23.88 -9.42
C ARG A 51 2.33 23.38 -9.35
N LEU A 52 2.12 22.07 -9.30
CA LEU A 52 0.79 21.49 -9.14
C LEU A 52 0.12 22.00 -7.86
N LYS A 53 0.79 21.92 -6.72
CA LYS A 53 0.26 22.42 -5.45
C LYS A 53 -0.11 23.90 -5.52
N ALA A 54 0.73 24.74 -6.12
CA ALA A 54 0.44 26.17 -6.27
C ALA A 54 -0.83 26.43 -7.08
N VAL A 55 -1.02 25.70 -8.18
CA VAL A 55 -2.23 25.81 -9.00
C VAL A 55 -3.46 25.34 -8.23
N TYR A 56 -3.44 24.14 -7.65
CA TYR A 56 -4.61 23.61 -6.93
C TYR A 56 -5.00 24.51 -5.73
N THR A 57 -4.02 24.98 -4.96
CA THR A 57 -4.30 25.89 -3.83
C THR A 57 -4.89 27.21 -4.27
N SER A 58 -4.53 27.75 -5.46
CA SER A 58 -5.15 28.95 -6.00
C SER A 58 -6.64 28.78 -6.35
N PHE A 59 -7.10 27.53 -6.56
CA PHE A 59 -8.50 27.16 -6.73
C PHE A 59 -9.21 26.75 -5.44
N GLY A 60 -8.55 26.96 -4.29
CA GLY A 60 -9.12 26.67 -2.97
C GLY A 60 -9.05 25.19 -2.55
N TYR A 61 -8.18 24.40 -3.17
CA TYR A 61 -7.90 23.06 -2.69
C TYR A 61 -6.96 23.11 -1.48
N THR A 62 -7.29 22.34 -0.46
CA THR A 62 -6.52 22.25 0.79
C THR A 62 -5.70 20.98 0.79
N PRO A 63 -4.37 21.06 0.96
CA PRO A 63 -3.54 19.88 1.11
C PRO A 63 -3.94 19.05 2.35
N ILE A 64 -4.08 17.77 2.17
CA ILE A 64 -4.30 16.80 3.24
C ILE A 64 -3.35 15.63 3.09
N GLU A 65 -3.17 14.89 4.17
CA GLU A 65 -2.43 13.64 4.20
C GLU A 65 -3.22 12.56 4.92
N THR A 66 -3.17 11.35 4.40
CA THR A 66 -3.80 10.16 4.98
C THR A 66 -2.73 9.07 5.16
N PRO A 67 -2.90 8.14 6.12
CA PRO A 67 -1.99 7.02 6.29
C PRO A 67 -1.78 6.20 5.01
N CYS A 68 -0.57 5.65 4.85
CA CYS A 68 -0.24 4.76 3.72
C CYS A 68 -0.88 3.38 3.85
N MET A 69 -1.26 2.98 5.06
CA MET A 69 -1.98 1.75 5.35
C MET A 69 -3.42 2.06 5.76
N GLU A 70 -4.33 1.26 5.25
CA GLU A 70 -5.74 1.27 5.61
C GLU A 70 -6.16 -0.09 6.17
N ARG A 71 -7.26 -0.12 6.91
CA ARG A 71 -7.87 -1.38 7.32
C ARG A 71 -8.26 -2.19 6.09
N ILE A 72 -8.07 -3.50 6.16
CA ILE A 72 -8.33 -4.38 5.00
C ILE A 72 -9.79 -4.28 4.57
N GLU A 73 -10.73 -4.14 5.50
CA GLU A 73 -12.16 -4.04 5.23
C GLU A 73 -12.53 -2.79 4.41
N ASN A 74 -11.73 -1.71 4.53
CA ASN A 74 -11.93 -0.51 3.71
C ASN A 74 -11.41 -0.67 2.28
N LEU A 75 -10.39 -1.51 2.10
CA LEU A 75 -9.75 -1.75 0.81
C LEU A 75 -10.44 -2.84 0.02
N THR A 76 -10.96 -3.86 0.70
CA THR A 76 -11.73 -4.95 0.11
C THR A 76 -13.21 -4.58 0.13
N ASN A 77 -13.76 -4.24 -1.03
CA ASN A 77 -15.18 -3.95 -1.11
C ASN A 77 -15.95 -5.28 -1.18
N LYS A 78 -17.08 -5.40 -0.44
CA LYS A 78 -17.94 -6.59 -0.40
C LYS A 78 -18.43 -7.10 -1.77
N GLN A 79 -18.13 -6.40 -2.85
CA GLN A 79 -18.52 -6.73 -4.23
C GLN A 79 -17.46 -7.53 -5.00
N GLY A 80 -16.33 -7.96 -4.37
CA GLY A 80 -15.33 -8.84 -4.99
C GLY A 80 -14.78 -8.27 -6.30
N GLY A 81 -14.18 -7.08 -6.25
CA GLY A 81 -13.69 -6.41 -7.46
C GLY A 81 -12.29 -6.87 -7.86
N GLU A 82 -11.91 -6.62 -9.12
CA GLU A 82 -10.54 -6.81 -9.62
C GLU A 82 -9.50 -6.07 -8.77
N ASN A 83 -9.91 -5.01 -8.06
CA ASN A 83 -9.07 -4.21 -7.19
C ASN A 83 -8.49 -5.00 -6.00
N GLU A 84 -9.15 -6.04 -5.51
CA GLU A 84 -8.61 -6.87 -4.42
C GLU A 84 -7.28 -7.52 -4.78
N LYS A 85 -7.11 -7.89 -6.04
CA LYS A 85 -5.85 -8.47 -6.56
C LYS A 85 -4.70 -7.46 -6.60
N LEU A 86 -5.01 -6.16 -6.50
CA LEU A 86 -4.04 -5.09 -6.51
C LEU A 86 -3.50 -4.74 -5.11
N ILE A 87 -4.12 -5.24 -4.05
CA ILE A 87 -3.80 -4.86 -2.68
C ILE A 87 -2.56 -5.62 -2.20
N PHE A 88 -1.57 -4.88 -1.72
CA PHE A 88 -0.53 -5.44 -0.88
C PHE A 88 -1.08 -5.60 0.54
N LYS A 89 -1.52 -6.81 0.89
CA LYS A 89 -2.04 -7.14 2.22
C LYS A 89 -0.89 -7.15 3.24
N VAL A 90 -1.16 -6.66 4.45
CA VAL A 90 -0.22 -6.62 5.57
C VAL A 90 -0.68 -7.59 6.63
N LEU A 91 0.21 -8.49 7.02
CA LEU A 91 -0.07 -9.53 8.02
C LEU A 91 -0.30 -8.92 9.41
N LYS A 92 -1.19 -9.51 10.17
CA LYS A 92 -1.32 -9.33 11.63
C LYS A 92 0.03 -9.56 12.31
N ARG A 93 0.18 -9.13 13.55
CA ARG A 93 1.41 -9.28 14.33
C ARG A 93 1.17 -9.99 15.65
N GLY A 94 2.23 -10.65 16.15
CA GLY A 94 2.21 -11.28 17.48
C GLY A 94 1.16 -12.36 17.62
N GLU A 95 0.49 -12.39 18.76
CA GLU A 95 -0.53 -13.40 19.13
C GLU A 95 -1.67 -13.45 18.11
N LYS A 96 -2.13 -12.29 17.60
CA LYS A 96 -3.20 -12.24 16.60
C LYS A 96 -2.85 -12.95 15.29
N LEU A 97 -1.57 -12.95 14.91
CA LEU A 97 -1.12 -13.70 13.74
C LEU A 97 -1.09 -15.21 14.02
N ALA A 98 -0.66 -15.59 15.23
CA ALA A 98 -0.64 -17.00 15.64
C ALA A 98 -2.06 -17.58 15.69
N GLU A 99 -3.00 -16.87 16.30
CA GLU A 99 -4.42 -17.24 16.33
C GLU A 99 -5.02 -17.35 14.92
N ALA A 100 -4.77 -16.37 14.06
CA ALA A 100 -5.26 -16.37 12.69
C ALA A 100 -4.67 -17.51 11.85
N ALA A 101 -3.44 -17.92 12.12
CA ALA A 101 -2.80 -19.05 11.45
C ALA A 101 -3.45 -20.40 11.80
N GLU A 102 -4.11 -20.52 12.94
CA GLU A 102 -4.86 -21.71 13.36
C GLU A 102 -6.20 -21.85 12.65
N THR A 103 -6.82 -20.72 12.22
CA THR A 103 -8.13 -20.74 11.54
C THR A 103 -8.05 -21.28 10.11
N ALA A 104 -6.85 -21.37 9.54
CA ALA A 104 -6.58 -21.78 8.16
C ALA A 104 -7.31 -20.94 7.07
N ASP A 105 -7.86 -19.79 7.45
CA ASP A 105 -8.45 -18.83 6.51
C ASP A 105 -7.38 -17.81 6.08
N PRO A 106 -6.98 -17.79 4.80
CA PRO A 106 -5.98 -16.84 4.30
C PRO A 106 -6.40 -15.37 4.45
N ASP A 107 -7.70 -15.07 4.45
CA ASP A 107 -8.21 -13.72 4.56
C ASP A 107 -8.14 -13.20 6.00
N ASP A 108 -8.18 -14.10 6.99
CA ASP A 108 -8.02 -13.74 8.41
C ASP A 108 -6.57 -13.40 8.80
N LEU A 109 -5.58 -13.74 7.98
CA LEU A 109 -4.17 -13.46 8.27
C LEU A 109 -3.80 -11.97 8.21
N CYS A 110 -4.63 -11.15 7.58
CA CYS A 110 -4.34 -9.74 7.33
C CYS A 110 -5.41 -8.84 7.95
N ASP A 111 -5.00 -7.76 8.63
CA ASP A 111 -5.89 -6.74 9.18
C ASP A 111 -5.71 -5.36 8.52
N ALA A 112 -4.72 -5.24 7.65
CA ALA A 112 -4.40 -4.01 6.94
C ALA A 112 -3.90 -4.29 5.52
N GLY A 113 -3.84 -3.26 4.72
CA GLY A 113 -3.21 -3.28 3.40
C GLY A 113 -2.62 -1.92 3.04
N MET A 114 -1.70 -1.93 2.07
CA MET A 114 -1.21 -0.69 1.49
C MET A 114 -2.28 -0.09 0.57
N ARG A 115 -2.50 1.22 0.68
CA ARG A 115 -3.45 1.92 -0.19
C ARG A 115 -3.04 1.79 -1.65
N TYR A 116 -3.97 1.41 -2.51
CA TYR A 116 -3.75 1.27 -3.96
C TYR A 116 -4.18 2.51 -4.75
N ASP A 117 -4.90 3.43 -4.11
CA ASP A 117 -5.27 4.78 -4.57
C ASP A 117 -5.38 5.73 -3.39
N LEU A 118 -5.74 6.99 -3.64
CA LEU A 118 -5.96 8.00 -2.61
C LEU A 118 -7.47 8.24 -2.33
N THR A 119 -8.36 7.67 -3.12
CA THR A 119 -9.82 7.87 -3.02
C THR A 119 -10.41 7.18 -1.80
N VAL A 120 -10.03 5.92 -1.54
CA VAL A 120 -10.51 5.17 -0.36
C VAL A 120 -10.08 5.86 0.94
N PRO A 121 -8.79 6.22 1.12
CA PRO A 121 -8.36 7.01 2.28
C PRO A 121 -9.09 8.34 2.43
N LEU A 122 -9.35 9.06 1.31
CA LEU A 122 -10.09 10.32 1.33
C LEU A 122 -11.54 10.11 1.81
N SER A 123 -12.21 9.06 1.33
CA SER A 123 -13.58 8.76 1.74
C SER A 123 -13.69 8.51 3.24
N ARG A 124 -12.77 7.73 3.81
CA ARG A 124 -12.67 7.52 5.25
C ARG A 124 -12.35 8.82 5.99
N TYR A 125 -11.40 9.60 5.47
CA TYR A 125 -11.01 10.90 6.06
C TYR A 125 -12.22 11.83 6.14
N TYR A 126 -12.97 11.96 5.03
CA TYR A 126 -14.16 12.80 4.97
C TYR A 126 -15.25 12.31 5.91
N ALA A 127 -15.54 11.00 5.93
CA ALA A 127 -16.54 10.42 6.82
C ALA A 127 -16.26 10.70 8.30
N ASN A 128 -15.01 10.70 8.70
CA ASN A 128 -14.62 10.95 10.09
C ASN A 128 -14.57 12.43 10.47
N ASN A 129 -14.42 13.34 9.51
CA ASN A 129 -14.12 14.75 9.78
C ASN A 129 -15.13 15.72 9.15
N ALA A 130 -16.19 15.23 8.50
CA ALA A 130 -17.12 16.08 7.72
C ALA A 130 -17.67 17.29 8.50
N GLY A 131 -17.94 17.11 9.81
CA GLY A 131 -18.44 18.18 10.67
C GLY A 131 -17.44 19.31 10.96
N SER A 132 -16.15 19.08 10.68
CA SER A 132 -15.06 20.06 10.91
C SER A 132 -14.47 20.61 9.60
N LEU A 133 -14.95 20.10 8.47
CA LEU A 133 -14.42 20.49 7.15
C LEU A 133 -15.30 21.58 6.52
N PRO A 134 -14.70 22.47 5.69
CA PRO A 134 -15.47 23.47 4.98
C PRO A 134 -16.43 22.86 3.96
N ALA A 135 -17.52 23.53 3.65
CA ALA A 135 -18.43 23.16 2.59
C ALA A 135 -18.42 24.21 1.46
N PRO A 136 -18.09 23.89 0.22
CA PRO A 136 -17.62 22.57 -0.25
C PRO A 136 -16.18 22.26 0.20
N PHE A 137 -15.90 21.00 0.51
CA PHE A 137 -14.55 20.54 0.80
C PHE A 137 -13.81 20.19 -0.48
N LYS A 138 -12.67 20.83 -0.71
CA LYS A 138 -11.78 20.58 -1.84
C LYS A 138 -10.44 20.08 -1.29
N ALA A 139 -10.19 18.80 -1.42
CA ALA A 139 -8.95 18.18 -0.96
C ALA A 139 -7.92 18.10 -2.09
N LEU A 140 -6.65 18.26 -1.73
CA LEU A 140 -5.51 17.91 -2.58
C LEU A 140 -4.66 16.88 -1.82
N GLN A 141 -4.52 15.70 -2.37
CA GLN A 141 -3.63 14.68 -1.85
C GLN A 141 -2.49 14.41 -2.83
N VAL A 142 -1.27 14.34 -2.30
CA VAL A 142 -0.10 13.87 -3.05
C VAL A 142 0.58 12.80 -2.22
N GLY A 143 0.65 11.59 -2.73
CA GLY A 143 1.23 10.50 -1.96
C GLY A 143 1.53 9.25 -2.77
N SER A 144 2.36 8.39 -2.20
CA SER A 144 2.64 7.09 -2.78
C SER A 144 1.44 6.16 -2.64
N VAL A 145 1.22 5.35 -3.67
CA VAL A 145 0.26 4.25 -3.70
C VAL A 145 0.95 2.99 -4.20
N TRP A 146 0.37 1.84 -3.86
CA TRP A 146 0.98 0.54 -4.13
C TRP A 146 -0.03 -0.37 -4.83
N ARG A 147 0.38 -0.94 -5.98
CA ARG A 147 -0.44 -1.90 -6.73
C ARG A 147 0.34 -3.16 -7.01
N ALA A 148 -0.21 -4.30 -6.62
CA ALA A 148 0.41 -5.61 -6.81
C ALA A 148 0.38 -6.11 -8.27
N ASP A 149 0.22 -5.21 -9.22
CA ASP A 149 0.25 -5.47 -10.64
C ASP A 149 1.54 -6.14 -11.12
N ARG A 150 1.48 -6.77 -12.29
CA ARG A 150 2.67 -7.26 -12.98
C ARG A 150 3.51 -6.05 -13.45
N PRO A 151 4.74 -5.90 -12.95
CA PRO A 151 5.61 -4.80 -13.35
C PRO A 151 5.97 -4.90 -14.83
N GLN A 152 5.95 -3.77 -15.52
CA GLN A 152 6.41 -3.64 -16.91
C GLN A 152 6.93 -2.22 -17.16
N LYS A 153 7.48 -1.95 -18.32
CA LYS A 153 7.99 -0.62 -18.64
C LYS A 153 6.92 0.46 -18.46
N GLY A 154 7.21 1.46 -17.62
CA GLY A 154 6.26 2.53 -17.29
C GLY A 154 5.17 2.16 -16.29
N ARG A 155 5.12 0.91 -15.79
CA ARG A 155 4.15 0.46 -14.80
C ARG A 155 4.86 -0.10 -13.57
N PHE A 156 4.92 0.71 -12.54
CA PHE A 156 5.56 0.38 -11.26
C PHE A 156 4.52 -0.09 -10.25
N ARG A 157 4.98 -0.85 -9.25
CA ARG A 157 4.17 -1.27 -8.10
C ARG A 157 4.04 -0.19 -7.04
N GLN A 158 4.97 0.76 -7.02
CA GLN A 158 4.90 1.97 -6.19
C GLN A 158 5.05 3.18 -7.09
N PHE A 159 4.13 4.12 -6.98
CA PHE A 159 4.15 5.39 -7.71
C PHE A 159 3.41 6.47 -6.94
N THR A 160 3.58 7.73 -7.36
CA THR A 160 2.89 8.86 -6.74
C THR A 160 1.62 9.18 -7.50
N GLN A 161 0.52 9.33 -6.77
CA GLN A 161 -0.69 9.98 -7.24
C GLN A 161 -0.77 11.42 -6.74
N CYS A 162 -1.45 12.26 -7.51
CA CYS A 162 -1.87 13.60 -7.14
C CYS A 162 -3.36 13.68 -7.48
N ASP A 163 -4.21 13.66 -6.47
CA ASP A 163 -5.68 13.66 -6.55
C ASP A 163 -6.27 14.92 -5.91
#